data_5a936435136d17980b3f6080f3da3f59
#
_entry.id   5a936435136d17980b3f6080f3da3f59
#
_cell.length_a   1.000
_cell.length_b   1.000
_cell.length_c   1.000
_cell.angle_alpha   90.00
_cell.angle_beta   90.00
_cell.angle_gamma   90.00
#
_symmetry.space_group_name_H-M   'P 1'
#
loop_
_entity.id
_entity.type
_entity.pdbx_description
1 polymer ?
#
loop_
_entity_poly.entity_id
_entity_poly.type
_entity_poly.pdbx_seq_one_letter_code
_entity_poly.pdbx_strand_id
1 'polypeptide(L)'
;QILVTGIFAYYMVNYAEVSFAMKIPFLPGKYVDWGVLNVPVLFVVVIATVNGANFTDGLDGLASSVTVMIATFFTAVAIGTASGIEPVTCAVVGALLGFLLFNVYPASVFMGDTGSLALGGFVAATAYMLQMPLFIPIVALVYTVEVISVMIQVGYFKISGGKRFFKMAPIHHHFELCGWSETRVVAVFTIVTAMLCLAALCLGI
;
A
#
# COMPACT_ATOMS: atom_id res chain seq x y z
N GLN A 1 3.11 -3.15 15.61
CA GLN A 1 2.13 -3.45 14.55
C GLN A 1 0.98 -4.32 15.09
N ILE A 2 1.22 -5.52 15.67
CA ILE A 2 0.18 -6.45 16.15
C ILE A 2 -0.80 -5.79 17.12
N LEU A 3 -0.32 -5.04 18.11
CA LEU A 3 -1.17 -4.35 19.09
C LEU A 3 -2.10 -3.34 18.41
N VAL A 4 -1.56 -2.48 17.54
CA VAL A 4 -2.34 -1.45 16.82
C VAL A 4 -3.35 -2.11 15.88
N THR A 5 -2.94 -3.17 15.17
CA THR A 5 -3.86 -3.95 14.33
C THR A 5 -4.96 -4.59 15.15
N GLY A 6 -4.65 -5.09 16.36
CA GLY A 6 -5.64 -5.64 17.28
C GLY A 6 -6.66 -4.60 17.75
N ILE A 7 -6.22 -3.38 18.05
CA ILE A 7 -7.11 -2.26 18.39
C ILE A 7 -8.02 -1.92 17.21
N PHE A 8 -7.46 -1.87 15.99
CA PHE A 8 -8.23 -1.61 14.78
C PHE A 8 -9.25 -2.73 14.50
N ALA A 9 -8.83 -4.00 14.64
CA ALA A 9 -9.74 -5.14 14.50
C ALA A 9 -10.88 -5.09 15.53
N TYR A 10 -10.56 -4.77 16.80
CA TYR A 10 -11.57 -4.60 17.85
C TYR A 10 -12.56 -3.48 17.53
N TYR A 11 -12.07 -2.34 17.03
CA TYR A 11 -12.92 -1.26 16.58
C TYR A 11 -13.84 -1.68 15.42
N MET A 12 -13.28 -2.34 14.41
CA MET A 12 -14.04 -2.82 13.25
C MET A 12 -15.15 -3.81 13.63
N VAL A 13 -14.89 -4.70 14.59
CA VAL A 13 -15.87 -5.70 15.04
C VAL A 13 -16.98 -5.09 15.88
N ASN A 14 -16.67 -4.12 16.76
CA ASN A 14 -17.59 -3.69 17.81
C ASN A 14 -18.22 -2.32 17.57
N TYR A 15 -17.60 -1.44 16.78
CA TYR A 15 -17.99 -0.04 16.64
C TYR A 15 -18.14 0.44 15.20
N ALA A 16 -17.44 -0.18 14.25
CA ALA A 16 -17.59 0.21 12.87
C ALA A 16 -18.91 -0.32 12.32
N GLU A 17 -19.73 0.58 11.77
CA GLU A 17 -20.96 0.22 11.07
C GLU A 17 -20.69 -0.34 9.66
N VAL A 18 -19.48 -0.84 9.42
CA VAL A 18 -19.01 -1.37 8.14
C VAL A 18 -18.86 -2.86 8.23
N SER A 19 -19.49 -3.58 7.30
CA SER A 19 -19.34 -5.04 7.19
C SER A 19 -17.92 -5.45 6.81
N PHE A 20 -17.47 -6.61 7.33
CA PHE A 20 -16.23 -7.25 6.89
C PHE A 20 -16.31 -7.91 5.50
N ALA A 21 -17.49 -7.91 4.87
CA ALA A 21 -17.61 -8.36 3.50
C ALA A 21 -16.72 -7.50 2.58
N MET A 22 -15.91 -8.17 1.76
CA MET A 22 -14.90 -7.54 0.92
C MET A 22 -15.37 -7.50 -0.52
N LYS A 23 -15.33 -6.34 -1.15
CA LYS A 23 -15.65 -6.15 -2.56
C LYS A 23 -14.63 -6.90 -3.42
N ILE A 24 -15.12 -7.71 -4.37
CA ILE A 24 -14.25 -8.47 -5.28
C ILE A 24 -13.85 -7.56 -6.44
N PRO A 25 -12.55 -7.39 -6.70
CA PRO A 25 -12.08 -6.59 -7.83
C PRO A 25 -12.64 -7.11 -9.16
N PHE A 26 -13.00 -6.18 -10.06
CA PHE A 26 -13.52 -6.47 -11.41
C PHE A 26 -14.84 -7.23 -11.48
N LEU A 27 -15.54 -7.41 -10.35
CA LEU A 27 -16.87 -8.00 -10.28
C LEU A 27 -17.83 -7.05 -9.54
N PRO A 28 -18.38 -6.03 -10.22
CA PRO A 28 -19.25 -5.04 -9.61
C PRO A 28 -20.40 -5.66 -8.82
N GLY A 29 -20.63 -5.16 -7.61
CA GLY A 29 -21.69 -5.64 -6.72
C GLY A 29 -21.45 -7.03 -6.10
N LYS A 30 -20.30 -7.68 -6.35
CA LYS A 30 -19.94 -8.95 -5.71
C LYS A 30 -19.07 -8.71 -4.48
N TYR A 31 -19.44 -9.39 -3.40
CA TYR A 31 -18.71 -9.35 -2.13
C TYR A 31 -18.39 -10.77 -1.68
N VAL A 32 -17.29 -10.93 -0.99
CA VAL A 32 -16.92 -12.16 -0.29
C VAL A 32 -16.85 -11.87 1.20
N ASP A 33 -17.45 -12.78 1.98
CA ASP A 33 -17.38 -12.75 3.44
C ASP A 33 -16.90 -14.12 3.93
N TRP A 34 -15.79 -14.11 4.66
CA TRP A 34 -15.20 -15.33 5.25
C TRP A 34 -15.56 -15.50 6.73
N GLY A 35 -16.52 -14.72 7.23
CA GLY A 35 -16.96 -14.77 8.61
C GLY A 35 -15.81 -14.56 9.60
N VAL A 36 -15.61 -15.49 10.52
CA VAL A 36 -14.55 -15.37 11.55
C VAL A 36 -13.15 -15.26 10.97
N LEU A 37 -12.89 -15.78 9.77
CA LEU A 37 -11.59 -15.70 9.11
C LEU A 37 -11.24 -14.29 8.62
N ASN A 38 -12.20 -13.37 8.56
CA ASN A 38 -11.92 -11.97 8.22
C ASN A 38 -10.95 -11.31 9.20
N VAL A 39 -10.97 -11.67 10.48
CA VAL A 39 -10.07 -11.10 11.49
C VAL A 39 -8.60 -11.51 11.23
N PRO A 40 -8.23 -12.79 11.12
CA PRO A 40 -6.86 -13.15 10.78
C PRO A 40 -6.41 -12.62 9.41
N VAL A 41 -7.31 -12.56 8.43
CA VAL A 41 -7.01 -11.96 7.13
C VAL A 41 -6.71 -10.46 7.27
N LEU A 42 -7.46 -9.73 8.10
CA LEU A 42 -7.17 -8.32 8.41
C LEU A 42 -5.75 -8.16 8.96
N PHE A 43 -5.33 -9.01 9.90
CA PHE A 43 -3.96 -8.97 10.42
C PHE A 43 -2.92 -9.16 9.32
N VAL A 44 -3.10 -10.14 8.45
CA VAL A 44 -2.19 -10.40 7.33
C VAL A 44 -2.12 -9.20 6.39
N VAL A 45 -3.28 -8.66 5.98
CA VAL A 45 -3.36 -7.52 5.06
C VAL A 45 -2.73 -6.26 5.67
N VAL A 46 -3.07 -5.93 6.92
CA VAL A 46 -2.51 -4.73 7.58
C VAL A 46 -1.01 -4.86 7.72
N ILE A 47 -0.50 -5.99 8.24
CA ILE A 47 0.94 -6.18 8.46
C ILE A 47 1.69 -6.17 7.12
N ALA A 48 1.16 -6.82 6.08
CA ALA A 48 1.76 -6.83 4.75
C ALA A 48 1.80 -5.41 4.14
N THR A 49 0.70 -4.66 4.23
CA THR A 49 0.60 -3.30 3.67
C THR A 49 1.52 -2.32 4.41
N VAL A 50 1.55 -2.38 5.74
CA VAL A 50 2.41 -1.53 6.58
C VAL A 50 3.89 -1.77 6.27
N ASN A 51 4.32 -3.03 6.20
CA ASN A 51 5.72 -3.33 5.86
C ASN A 51 6.02 -3.06 4.38
N GLY A 52 5.03 -3.23 3.49
CA GLY A 52 5.17 -2.88 2.07
C GLY A 52 5.43 -1.40 1.86
N ALA A 53 4.68 -0.53 2.53
CA ALA A 53 4.92 0.91 2.51
C ALA A 53 6.31 1.26 3.06
N ASN A 54 6.73 0.62 4.15
CA ASN A 54 8.04 0.85 4.77
C ASN A 54 9.18 0.38 3.84
N PHE A 55 9.08 -0.78 3.21
CA PHE A 55 10.08 -1.23 2.25
C PHE A 55 10.13 -0.35 0.99
N THR A 56 9.02 0.31 0.64
CA THR A 56 8.97 1.23 -0.49
C THR A 56 9.68 2.57 -0.19
N ASP A 57 9.93 2.89 1.08
CA ASP A 57 10.61 4.14 1.50
C ASP A 57 12.14 4.04 1.41
N GLY A 58 12.66 3.40 0.36
CA GLY A 58 14.10 3.21 0.14
C GLY A 58 14.73 4.17 -0.86
N LEU A 59 13.94 4.97 -1.60
CA LEU A 59 14.41 5.96 -2.57
C LEU A 59 13.67 7.29 -2.37
N ASP A 60 14.36 8.39 -2.70
CA ASP A 60 13.81 9.75 -2.58
C ASP A 60 12.48 9.91 -3.33
N GLY A 61 11.41 10.16 -2.60
CA GLY A 61 10.07 10.36 -3.13
C GLY A 61 9.32 9.11 -3.57
N LEU A 62 9.90 7.91 -3.48
CA LEU A 62 9.25 6.68 -3.95
C LEU A 62 7.98 6.37 -3.16
N ALA A 63 8.10 6.22 -1.83
CA ALA A 63 6.95 5.92 -0.98
C ALA A 63 5.88 7.00 -1.05
N SER A 64 6.29 8.27 -1.03
CA SER A 64 5.37 9.41 -1.11
C SER A 64 4.60 9.45 -2.43
N SER A 65 5.28 9.31 -3.57
CA SER A 65 4.67 9.35 -4.91
C SER A 65 3.70 8.20 -5.14
N VAL A 66 4.09 6.99 -4.77
CA VAL A 66 3.24 5.79 -4.86
C VAL A 66 2.01 5.95 -3.96
N THR A 67 2.21 6.41 -2.72
CA THR A 67 1.10 6.58 -1.77
C THR A 67 0.13 7.67 -2.18
N VAL A 68 0.59 8.77 -2.81
CA VAL A 68 -0.31 9.80 -3.36
C VAL A 68 -1.27 9.19 -4.38
N MET A 69 -0.79 8.32 -5.28
CA MET A 69 -1.66 7.66 -6.27
C MET A 69 -2.69 6.76 -5.60
N ILE A 70 -2.26 5.93 -4.64
CA ILE A 70 -3.13 5.03 -3.88
C ILE A 70 -4.16 5.83 -3.06
N ALA A 71 -3.73 6.87 -2.35
CA ALA A 71 -4.61 7.73 -1.56
C ALA A 71 -5.63 8.47 -2.45
N THR A 72 -5.22 8.93 -3.63
CA THR A 72 -6.11 9.55 -4.61
C THR A 72 -7.16 8.56 -5.12
N PHE A 73 -6.77 7.31 -5.39
CA PHE A 73 -7.71 6.25 -5.74
C PHE A 73 -8.77 6.06 -4.64
N PHE A 74 -8.36 5.86 -3.40
CA PHE A 74 -9.30 5.69 -2.29
C PHE A 74 -10.14 6.95 -2.02
N THR A 75 -9.59 8.14 -2.25
CA THR A 75 -10.34 9.39 -2.16
C THR A 75 -11.46 9.45 -3.20
N ALA A 76 -11.16 9.07 -4.46
CA ALA A 76 -12.17 9.03 -5.51
C ALA A 76 -13.29 8.02 -5.19
N VAL A 77 -12.92 6.85 -4.67
CA VAL A 77 -13.89 5.85 -4.21
C VAL A 77 -14.73 6.38 -3.05
N ALA A 78 -14.10 7.00 -2.04
CA ALA A 78 -14.78 7.55 -0.88
C ALA A 78 -15.83 8.59 -1.31
N ILE A 79 -15.46 9.53 -2.18
CA ILE A 79 -16.38 10.53 -2.74
C ILE A 79 -17.53 9.84 -3.49
N GLY A 80 -17.22 8.87 -4.35
CA GLY A 80 -18.23 8.16 -5.14
C GLY A 80 -19.24 7.35 -4.32
N THR A 81 -18.82 6.90 -3.13
CA THR A 81 -19.66 6.12 -2.20
C THR A 81 -20.24 6.93 -1.05
N ALA A 82 -19.88 8.22 -0.95
CA ALA A 82 -20.26 9.11 0.17
C ALA A 82 -19.97 8.45 1.55
N SER A 83 -18.78 7.89 1.69
CA SER A 83 -18.40 7.03 2.82
C SER A 83 -18.15 7.78 4.13
N GLY A 84 -18.00 9.11 4.09
CA GLY A 84 -17.70 9.97 5.24
C GLY A 84 -16.22 10.05 5.62
N ILE A 85 -15.34 9.28 4.95
CA ILE A 85 -13.88 9.33 5.20
C ILE A 85 -13.13 10.25 4.24
N GLU A 86 -13.83 10.91 3.31
CA GLU A 86 -13.26 11.80 2.29
C GLU A 86 -12.35 12.90 2.88
N PRO A 87 -12.72 13.56 4.00
CA PRO A 87 -11.86 14.60 4.56
C PRO A 87 -10.48 14.07 4.98
N VAL A 88 -10.43 12.84 5.52
CA VAL A 88 -9.19 12.21 5.95
C VAL A 88 -8.33 11.83 4.74
N THR A 89 -8.94 11.20 3.73
CA THR A 89 -8.20 10.77 2.53
C THR A 89 -7.69 11.98 1.73
N CYS A 90 -8.49 13.03 1.57
CA CYS A 90 -8.07 14.30 0.95
C CYS A 90 -6.93 14.97 1.73
N ALA A 91 -7.00 14.98 3.07
CA ALA A 91 -5.96 15.58 3.90
C ALA A 91 -4.62 14.85 3.73
N VAL A 92 -4.65 13.51 3.66
CA VAL A 92 -3.43 12.71 3.42
C VAL A 92 -2.84 12.99 2.04
N VAL A 93 -3.67 13.07 0.99
CA VAL A 93 -3.20 13.46 -0.35
C VAL A 93 -2.54 14.83 -0.33
N GLY A 94 -3.19 15.83 0.28
CA GLY A 94 -2.64 17.18 0.39
C GLY A 94 -1.33 17.23 1.18
N ALA A 95 -1.26 16.51 2.31
CA ALA A 95 -0.05 16.43 3.13
C ALA A 95 1.11 15.78 2.38
N LEU A 96 0.86 14.69 1.64
CA LEU A 96 1.88 14.02 0.85
C LEU A 96 2.37 14.86 -0.32
N LEU A 97 1.48 15.59 -1.00
CA LEU A 97 1.87 16.52 -2.06
C LEU A 97 2.75 17.64 -1.50
N GLY A 98 2.42 18.19 -0.33
CA GLY A 98 3.25 19.17 0.36
C GLY A 98 4.60 18.58 0.78
N PHE A 99 4.62 17.36 1.29
CA PHE A 99 5.86 16.67 1.68
C PHE A 99 6.77 16.38 0.47
N LEU A 100 6.19 16.00 -0.67
CA LEU A 100 6.93 15.73 -1.91
C LEU A 100 7.75 16.92 -2.40
N LEU A 101 7.34 18.17 -2.12
CA LEU A 101 8.13 19.36 -2.47
C LEU A 101 9.55 19.31 -1.88
N PHE A 102 9.75 18.59 -0.80
CA PHE A 102 11.02 18.45 -0.09
C PHE A 102 11.61 17.03 -0.15
N ASN A 103 10.81 16.03 -0.54
CA ASN A 103 11.20 14.62 -0.56
C ASN A 103 11.55 14.11 -1.96
N VAL A 104 11.30 14.88 -3.04
CA VAL A 104 11.74 14.53 -4.40
C VAL A 104 13.27 14.61 -4.50
N TYR A 105 13.86 13.71 -5.30
CA TYR A 105 15.32 13.66 -5.51
C TYR A 105 15.89 15.00 -6.05
N PRO A 106 16.97 15.53 -5.45
CA PRO A 106 17.60 15.08 -4.20
C PRO A 106 16.79 15.55 -2.97
N ALA A 107 16.38 14.61 -2.13
CA ALA A 107 15.52 14.90 -1.00
C ALA A 107 16.23 15.72 0.08
N SER A 108 15.51 16.69 0.64
CA SER A 108 15.97 17.49 1.79
C SER A 108 15.29 17.05 3.11
N VAL A 109 14.20 16.28 3.03
CA VAL A 109 13.44 15.76 4.16
C VAL A 109 13.06 14.28 3.92
N PHE A 110 13.18 13.46 4.95
CA PHE A 110 12.86 12.03 4.91
C PHE A 110 11.75 11.72 5.90
N MET A 111 10.83 10.79 5.56
CA MET A 111 9.73 10.45 6.46
C MET A 111 10.11 9.42 7.53
N GLY A 112 11.08 8.56 7.24
CA GLY A 112 11.52 7.48 8.11
C GLY A 112 10.42 6.46 8.44
N ASP A 113 10.73 5.50 9.32
CA ASP A 113 9.82 4.42 9.68
C ASP A 113 8.49 4.91 10.26
N THR A 114 8.50 6.01 11.01
CA THR A 114 7.27 6.57 11.60
C THR A 114 6.29 6.99 10.51
N GLY A 115 6.78 7.66 9.47
CA GLY A 115 5.95 8.12 8.35
C GLY A 115 5.53 6.95 7.46
N SER A 116 6.47 6.14 7.01
CA SER A 116 6.19 5.05 6.06
C SER A 116 5.28 3.97 6.63
N LEU A 117 5.46 3.58 7.91
CA LEU A 117 4.54 2.66 8.60
C LEU A 117 3.15 3.26 8.78
N ALA A 118 3.06 4.57 9.09
CA ALA A 118 1.77 5.26 9.20
C ALA A 118 1.03 5.30 7.86
N LEU A 119 1.73 5.53 6.74
CA LEU A 119 1.14 5.50 5.40
C LEU A 119 0.59 4.12 5.04
N GLY A 120 1.34 3.06 5.34
CA GLY A 120 0.84 1.69 5.15
C GLY A 120 -0.39 1.38 6.00
N GLY A 121 -0.41 1.85 7.26
CA GLY A 121 -1.57 1.76 8.14
C GLY A 121 -2.78 2.53 7.60
N PHE A 122 -2.57 3.73 7.09
CA PHE A 122 -3.61 4.53 6.43
C PHE A 122 -4.20 3.79 5.22
N VAL A 123 -3.38 3.26 4.32
CA VAL A 123 -3.84 2.51 3.13
C VAL A 123 -4.68 1.30 3.54
N ALA A 124 -4.20 0.51 4.50
CA ALA A 124 -4.91 -0.67 4.97
C ALA A 124 -6.24 -0.31 5.65
N ALA A 125 -6.24 0.66 6.57
CA ALA A 125 -7.45 1.09 7.26
C ALA A 125 -8.49 1.66 6.30
N THR A 126 -8.09 2.53 5.39
CA THR A 126 -8.98 3.10 4.36
C THR A 126 -9.59 2.01 3.49
N ALA A 127 -8.79 1.03 3.06
CA ALA A 127 -9.30 -0.09 2.26
C ALA A 127 -10.35 -0.91 3.03
N TYR A 128 -10.15 -1.17 4.32
CA TYR A 128 -11.16 -1.87 5.13
C TYR A 128 -12.41 -1.02 5.37
N MET A 129 -12.27 0.28 5.63
CA MET A 129 -13.41 1.18 5.79
C MET A 129 -14.27 1.28 4.51
N LEU A 130 -13.67 1.12 3.35
CA LEU A 130 -14.35 1.09 2.04
C LEU A 130 -14.73 -0.33 1.58
N GLN A 131 -14.53 -1.34 2.41
CA GLN A 131 -14.76 -2.76 2.07
C GLN A 131 -13.92 -3.25 0.85
N MET A 132 -12.76 -2.66 0.62
CA MET A 132 -11.90 -2.90 -0.55
C MET A 132 -10.50 -3.43 -0.23
N PRO A 133 -10.26 -4.28 0.82
CA PRO A 133 -8.92 -4.76 1.10
C PRO A 133 -8.35 -5.63 -0.02
N LEU A 134 -9.19 -6.31 -0.81
CA LEU A 134 -8.76 -7.11 -1.97
C LEU A 134 -8.23 -6.26 -3.14
N PHE A 135 -8.44 -4.94 -3.13
CA PHE A 135 -7.87 -4.02 -4.12
C PHE A 135 -6.42 -3.65 -3.80
N ILE A 136 -5.97 -3.79 -2.54
CA ILE A 136 -4.59 -3.43 -2.15
C ILE A 136 -3.54 -4.10 -3.02
N PRO A 137 -3.56 -5.43 -3.30
CA PRO A 137 -2.57 -6.05 -4.17
C PRO A 137 -2.53 -5.50 -5.59
N ILE A 138 -3.59 -4.81 -6.03
CA ILE A 138 -3.70 -4.20 -7.36
C ILE A 138 -3.24 -2.75 -7.31
N VAL A 139 -3.92 -1.90 -6.52
CA VAL A 139 -3.65 -0.45 -6.49
C VAL A 139 -2.36 -0.12 -5.74
N ALA A 140 -1.95 -0.95 -4.79
CA ALA A 140 -0.68 -0.89 -4.09
C ALA A 140 0.25 -2.05 -4.50
N LEU A 141 0.28 -2.39 -5.80
CA LEU A 141 1.12 -3.45 -6.34
C LEU A 141 2.60 -3.25 -5.97
N VAL A 142 3.07 -2.01 -5.98
CA VAL A 142 4.44 -1.68 -5.60
C VAL A 142 4.72 -2.18 -4.19
N TYR A 143 3.88 -1.85 -3.19
CA TYR A 143 4.03 -2.34 -1.82
C TYR A 143 4.07 -3.88 -1.76
N THR A 144 3.18 -4.51 -2.51
CA THR A 144 3.08 -5.98 -2.57
C THR A 144 4.35 -6.61 -3.14
N VAL A 145 4.87 -6.06 -4.24
CA VAL A 145 6.09 -6.55 -4.89
C VAL A 145 7.33 -6.31 -4.04
N GLU A 146 7.41 -5.17 -3.33
CA GLU A 146 8.51 -4.91 -2.39
C GLU A 146 8.56 -5.97 -1.29
N VAL A 147 7.43 -6.27 -0.63
CA VAL A 147 7.36 -7.32 0.40
C VAL A 147 7.71 -8.69 -0.17
N ILE A 148 7.09 -9.06 -1.30
CA ILE A 148 7.32 -10.37 -1.92
C ILE A 148 8.78 -10.53 -2.34
N SER A 149 9.41 -9.49 -2.87
CA SER A 149 10.82 -9.53 -3.27
C SER A 149 11.76 -9.82 -2.09
N VAL A 150 11.48 -9.21 -0.93
CA VAL A 150 12.23 -9.47 0.31
C VAL A 150 11.99 -10.91 0.79
N MET A 151 10.72 -11.36 0.79
CA MET A 151 10.39 -12.74 1.20
C MET A 151 11.09 -13.79 0.31
N ILE A 152 11.06 -13.60 -1.01
CA ILE A 152 11.75 -14.49 -1.97
C ILE A 152 13.27 -14.45 -1.72
N GLN A 153 13.84 -13.26 -1.59
CA GLN A 153 15.27 -13.09 -1.36
C GLN A 153 15.74 -13.82 -0.10
N VAL A 154 15.05 -13.60 1.02
CA VAL A 154 15.39 -14.21 2.31
C VAL A 154 15.17 -15.71 2.29
N GLY A 155 14.04 -16.16 1.73
CA GLY A 155 13.75 -17.60 1.59
C GLY A 155 14.77 -18.32 0.73
N TYR A 156 15.06 -17.78 -0.46
CA TYR A 156 16.02 -18.35 -1.37
C TYR A 156 17.45 -18.36 -0.79
N PHE A 157 17.85 -17.26 -0.13
CA PHE A 157 19.17 -17.17 0.50
C PHE A 157 19.38 -18.26 1.55
N LYS A 158 18.36 -18.53 2.38
CA LYS A 158 18.41 -19.58 3.41
C LYS A 158 18.50 -20.99 2.80
N ILE A 159 17.68 -21.26 1.76
CA ILE A 159 17.58 -22.59 1.15
C ILE A 159 18.80 -22.89 0.26
N SER A 160 19.35 -21.89 -0.43
CA SER A 160 20.43 -22.05 -1.40
C SER A 160 21.84 -21.96 -0.81
N GLY A 161 21.95 -21.85 0.52
CA GLY A 161 23.28 -21.74 1.17
C GLY A 161 23.98 -20.41 0.90
N GLY A 162 23.22 -19.30 0.82
CA GLY A 162 23.78 -17.94 0.70
C GLY A 162 23.74 -17.33 -0.71
N LYS A 163 23.09 -17.97 -1.69
CA LYS A 163 22.92 -17.39 -3.02
C LYS A 163 21.79 -16.36 -3.03
N ARG A 164 21.93 -15.32 -3.84
CA ARG A 164 20.91 -14.27 -4.03
C ARG A 164 20.04 -14.59 -5.24
N PHE A 165 18.72 -14.40 -5.12
CA PHE A 165 17.78 -14.50 -6.23
C PHE A 165 17.76 -13.19 -7.03
N PHE A 166 17.55 -12.08 -6.34
CA PHE A 166 17.71 -10.73 -6.89
C PHE A 166 19.13 -10.21 -6.59
N LYS A 167 19.62 -9.24 -7.36
CA LYS A 167 20.89 -8.56 -7.06
C LYS A 167 20.86 -7.95 -5.66
N MET A 168 19.69 -7.36 -5.31
CA MET A 168 19.36 -6.82 -3.98
C MET A 168 17.85 -6.84 -3.79
N ALA A 169 17.37 -6.90 -2.56
CA ALA A 169 15.98 -6.68 -2.18
C ALA A 169 15.96 -5.62 -1.06
N PRO A 170 14.92 -4.80 -0.99
CA PRO A 170 13.70 -4.75 -1.83
C PRO A 170 13.94 -4.52 -3.32
N ILE A 171 12.89 -4.72 -4.18
CA ILE A 171 13.08 -4.82 -5.64
C ILE A 171 13.55 -3.52 -6.30
N HIS A 172 13.25 -2.36 -5.75
CA HIS A 172 13.74 -1.08 -6.28
C HIS A 172 15.27 -1.04 -6.35
N HIS A 173 15.98 -1.56 -5.34
CA HIS A 173 17.44 -1.67 -5.36
C HIS A 173 17.96 -2.64 -6.42
N HIS A 174 17.19 -3.67 -6.77
CA HIS A 174 17.56 -4.54 -7.88
C HIS A 174 17.62 -3.77 -9.19
N PHE A 175 16.65 -2.87 -9.45
CA PHE A 175 16.64 -2.04 -10.66
C PHE A 175 17.79 -1.03 -10.69
N GLU A 176 18.13 -0.42 -9.55
CA GLU A 176 19.33 0.45 -9.45
C GLU A 176 20.60 -0.32 -9.82
N LEU A 177 20.78 -1.53 -9.25
CA LEU A 177 21.93 -2.40 -9.58
C LEU A 177 21.86 -2.97 -11.01
N CYS A 178 20.73 -2.83 -11.71
CA CYS A 178 20.60 -3.09 -13.14
C CYS A 178 20.92 -1.84 -14.00
N GLY A 179 21.27 -0.70 -13.38
CA GLY A 179 21.70 0.51 -14.08
C GLY A 179 20.58 1.55 -14.29
N TRP A 180 19.44 1.40 -13.62
CA TRP A 180 18.43 2.45 -13.63
C TRP A 180 18.80 3.57 -12.67
N SER A 181 18.56 4.83 -13.05
CA SER A 181 18.66 5.95 -12.12
C SER A 181 17.52 5.87 -11.10
N GLU A 182 17.75 6.37 -9.89
CA GLU A 182 16.75 6.48 -8.83
C GLU A 182 15.47 7.17 -9.32
N THR A 183 15.60 8.31 -9.98
CA THR A 183 14.48 9.04 -10.58
C THR A 183 13.67 8.22 -11.59
N ARG A 184 14.36 7.35 -12.35
CA ARG A 184 13.67 6.43 -13.28
C ARG A 184 12.88 5.36 -12.56
N VAL A 185 13.42 4.78 -11.50
CA VAL A 185 12.71 3.79 -10.68
C VAL A 185 11.45 4.42 -10.09
N VAL A 186 11.59 5.59 -9.46
CA VAL A 186 10.46 6.33 -8.87
C VAL A 186 9.40 6.65 -9.90
N ALA A 187 9.79 7.20 -11.06
CA ALA A 187 8.86 7.53 -12.13
C ALA A 187 8.08 6.31 -12.65
N VAL A 188 8.78 5.20 -12.94
CA VAL A 188 8.14 3.99 -13.47
C VAL A 188 7.18 3.38 -12.44
N PHE A 189 7.58 3.28 -11.18
CA PHE A 189 6.75 2.73 -10.11
C PHE A 189 5.50 3.58 -9.87
N THR A 190 5.66 4.92 -9.89
CA THR A 190 4.53 5.85 -9.78
C THR A 190 3.57 5.73 -10.97
N ILE A 191 4.09 5.65 -12.21
CA ILE A 191 3.27 5.50 -13.43
C ILE A 191 2.51 4.17 -13.39
N VAL A 192 3.18 3.07 -13.04
CA VAL A 192 2.52 1.76 -12.91
C VAL A 192 1.39 1.81 -11.87
N THR A 193 1.65 2.42 -10.70
CA THR A 193 0.64 2.60 -9.66
C THR A 193 -0.55 3.43 -10.18
N ALA A 194 -0.29 4.55 -10.85
CA ALA A 194 -1.33 5.40 -11.43
C ALA A 194 -2.19 4.63 -12.46
N MET A 195 -1.56 3.86 -13.35
CA MET A 195 -2.28 3.04 -14.33
C MET A 195 -3.16 1.99 -13.67
N LEU A 196 -2.67 1.32 -12.63
CA LEU A 196 -3.44 0.31 -11.89
C LEU A 196 -4.60 0.94 -11.11
N CYS A 197 -4.38 2.11 -10.50
CA CYS A 197 -5.45 2.88 -9.84
C CYS A 197 -6.54 3.29 -10.84
N LEU A 198 -6.17 3.80 -12.02
CA LEU A 198 -7.12 4.14 -13.07
C LEU A 198 -7.88 2.91 -13.59
N ALA A 199 -7.17 1.81 -13.84
CA ALA A 199 -7.81 0.56 -14.25
C ALA A 199 -8.80 0.05 -13.20
N ALA A 200 -8.43 0.11 -11.91
CA ALA A 200 -9.31 -0.28 -10.82
C ALA A 200 -10.55 0.64 -10.70
N LEU A 201 -10.40 1.94 -10.93
CA LEU A 201 -11.54 2.89 -10.97
C LEU A 201 -12.48 2.60 -12.15
N CYS A 202 -11.92 2.34 -13.33
CA CYS A 202 -12.74 2.15 -14.54
C CYS A 202 -13.41 0.77 -14.63
N LEU A 203 -12.77 -0.27 -14.11
CA LEU A 203 -13.18 -1.65 -14.33
C LEU A 203 -13.57 -2.38 -13.03
N GLY A 204 -13.25 -1.83 -11.89
CA GLY A 204 -13.29 -2.54 -10.61
C GLY A 204 -14.36 -2.08 -9.63
N ILE A 205 -15.04 -0.97 -9.91
CA ILE A 205 -16.00 -0.36 -8.97
C ILE A 205 -17.45 -0.52 -9.47
#